data_1ebe97a3e4e0c4d1d95987c50f344cc7
#
_entry.id   1ebe97a3e4e0c4d1d95987c50f344cc7
#
_cell.length_a   1.000
_cell.length_b   1.000
_cell.length_c   1.000
_cell.angle_alpha   90.00
_cell.angle_beta   90.00
_cell.angle_gamma   90.00
#
_symmetry.space_group_name_H-M   'P 1'
#
loop_
_entity.id
_entity.type
_entity.pdbx_description
1 polymer ?
#
loop_
_entity_poly.entity_id
_entity_poly.type
_entity_poly.pdbx_seq_one_letter_code
_entity_poly.pdbx_strand_id
1 'polypeptide(L)'
;MASKRVAKAIIFLAVFGAFIVATYETFFWFTHVYENDARVETDLSQISSQVNGKIEKILVTEGQSVKIGEPLVKLVDSDISLKIKALKTDLDLKKAEKLKLISEKIAFETELTSKLKTQKEKIKTIKMEQGAVEDRLELAKKNIKRVEFLFQKELVAEEKMNLEKDKFLVLKGDLAIKAAQITVAKKELLELIAKQKQTDVIDEKIKILDVEYSRIEDSINLQKIELGYR
;
A
#
# COMPACT_ATOMS: atom_id res chain seq x y z
N MET A 1 -102.07 35.32 58.23
CA MET A 1 -101.13 34.13 58.19
C MET A 1 -100.66 33.80 56.73
N ALA A 2 -101.29 34.26 55.70
CA ALA A 2 -100.90 33.96 54.28
C ALA A 2 -99.53 34.65 53.83
N SER A 3 -99.22 35.84 54.32
CA SER A 3 -98.07 36.66 53.91
C SER A 3 -96.67 35.93 54.25
N LYS A 4 -96.60 35.32 55.38
CA LYS A 4 -95.37 34.59 55.79
C LYS A 4 -95.09 33.29 55.01
N ARG A 5 -96.12 32.68 54.49
CA ARG A 5 -95.98 31.46 53.60
C ARG A 5 -95.55 31.83 52.20
N VAL A 6 -96.01 32.95 51.64
CA VAL A 6 -95.63 33.42 50.37
C VAL A 6 -94.16 33.90 50.37
N ALA A 7 -93.78 34.62 51.43
CA ALA A 7 -92.37 35.03 51.56
C ALA A 7 -91.36 33.85 51.66
N LYS A 8 -91.74 32.81 52.41
CA LYS A 8 -90.91 31.60 52.46
C LYS A 8 -90.84 30.83 51.13
N ALA A 9 -91.95 30.79 50.36
CA ALA A 9 -91.93 30.19 49.05
C ALA A 9 -91.05 30.97 48.03
N ILE A 10 -91.09 32.30 48.11
CA ILE A 10 -90.21 33.14 47.25
C ILE A 10 -88.69 32.94 47.66
N ILE A 11 -88.39 32.87 48.95
CA ILE A 11 -87.04 32.65 49.40
C ILE A 11 -86.58 31.28 48.97
N PHE A 12 -87.42 30.25 49.09
CA PHE A 12 -87.07 28.89 48.68
C PHE A 12 -86.83 28.81 47.16
N LEU A 13 -87.63 29.48 46.39
CA LEU A 13 -87.49 29.56 44.91
C LEU A 13 -86.24 30.31 44.51
N ALA A 14 -85.87 31.39 45.20
CA ALA A 14 -84.62 32.11 45.00
C ALA A 14 -83.37 31.25 45.34
N VAL A 15 -83.40 30.54 46.51
CA VAL A 15 -82.31 29.64 46.91
C VAL A 15 -82.15 28.47 45.94
N PHE A 16 -83.28 27.92 45.46
CA PHE A 16 -83.27 26.85 44.47
C PHE A 16 -82.75 27.30 43.13
N GLY A 17 -83.12 28.51 42.68
CA GLY A 17 -82.56 29.15 41.47
C GLY A 17 -81.04 29.37 41.58
N ALA A 18 -80.59 29.88 42.73
CA ALA A 18 -79.18 30.08 42.99
C ALA A 18 -78.40 28.75 43.00
N PHE A 19 -78.98 27.70 43.54
CA PHE A 19 -78.36 26.37 43.54
C PHE A 19 -78.23 25.78 42.13
N ILE A 20 -79.25 26.00 41.25
CA ILE A 20 -79.15 25.56 39.83
C ILE A 20 -78.04 26.27 39.11
N VAL A 21 -77.96 27.60 39.30
CA VAL A 21 -76.90 28.42 38.67
C VAL A 21 -75.51 27.99 39.19
N ALA A 22 -75.38 27.79 40.49
CA ALA A 22 -74.08 27.34 41.06
C ALA A 22 -73.65 25.95 40.55
N THR A 23 -74.63 25.01 40.41
CA THR A 23 -74.34 23.70 39.84
C THR A 23 -73.97 23.77 38.35
N TYR A 24 -74.63 24.64 37.61
CA TYR A 24 -74.32 24.86 36.19
C TYR A 24 -72.92 25.49 36.01
N GLU A 25 -72.59 26.49 36.79
CA GLU A 25 -71.27 27.17 36.80
C GLU A 25 -70.18 26.17 37.17
N THR A 26 -70.41 25.37 38.22
CA THR A 26 -69.46 24.35 38.67
C THR A 26 -69.24 23.28 37.59
N PHE A 27 -70.35 22.81 36.97
CA PHE A 27 -70.27 21.84 35.87
C PHE A 27 -69.56 22.41 34.68
N PHE A 28 -69.82 23.65 34.30
CA PHE A 28 -69.20 24.34 33.21
C PHE A 28 -67.70 24.52 33.46
N TRP A 29 -67.32 24.93 34.68
CA TRP A 29 -65.91 25.06 35.05
C TRP A 29 -65.16 23.75 35.10
N PHE A 30 -65.80 22.62 35.41
CA PHE A 30 -65.20 21.31 35.44
C PHE A 30 -65.11 20.65 34.05
N THR A 31 -65.99 20.99 33.13
CA THR A 31 -66.06 20.39 31.80
C THR A 31 -65.33 21.19 30.71
N HIS A 32 -65.07 22.47 30.97
CA HIS A 32 -64.38 23.31 29.99
C HIS A 32 -62.99 23.66 30.50
N VAL A 33 -61.98 23.16 29.80
CA VAL A 33 -60.55 23.52 29.99
C VAL A 33 -60.32 24.76 29.17
N TYR A 34 -59.99 25.87 29.81
CA TYR A 34 -59.56 27.08 29.15
C TYR A 34 -58.02 27.08 29.04
N GLU A 35 -57.54 26.75 27.88
CA GLU A 35 -56.12 26.93 27.52
C GLU A 35 -55.93 28.28 26.83
N ASN A 36 -55.40 29.27 27.53
CA ASN A 36 -55.15 30.62 26.99
C ASN A 36 -53.88 30.69 26.14
N ASP A 37 -53.05 29.64 26.11
CA ASP A 37 -51.74 29.66 25.45
C ASP A 37 -51.53 28.31 24.68
N ALA A 38 -52.57 27.89 23.91
CA ALA A 38 -52.41 26.74 23.03
C ALA A 38 -51.48 27.13 21.88
N ARG A 39 -50.22 26.67 21.94
CA ARG A 39 -49.22 26.80 20.88
C ARG A 39 -49.16 25.47 20.11
N VAL A 40 -49.23 25.57 18.80
CA VAL A 40 -48.91 24.44 17.92
C VAL A 40 -47.37 24.45 17.84
N GLU A 41 -46.72 23.55 18.61
CA GLU A 41 -45.31 23.27 18.47
C GLU A 41 -45.14 22.18 17.41
N THR A 42 -44.23 22.40 16.49
CA THR A 42 -43.81 21.42 15.53
C THR A 42 -42.28 21.22 15.69
N ASP A 43 -41.85 19.97 15.59
CA ASP A 43 -40.43 19.64 15.60
C ASP A 43 -39.79 20.19 14.31
N LEU A 44 -38.94 21.20 14.48
CA LEU A 44 -38.17 21.77 13.39
C LEU A 44 -36.88 20.98 13.24
N SER A 45 -36.75 20.27 12.13
CA SER A 45 -35.48 19.60 11.77
C SER A 45 -34.69 20.50 10.83
N GLN A 46 -33.56 20.99 11.31
CA GLN A 46 -32.64 21.76 10.50
C GLN A 46 -31.74 20.81 9.69
N ILE A 47 -31.88 20.80 8.37
CA ILE A 47 -31.07 20.01 7.47
C ILE A 47 -29.95 20.92 6.91
N SER A 48 -28.70 20.51 7.09
CA SER A 48 -27.53 21.16 6.52
C SER A 48 -26.74 20.23 5.62
N SER A 49 -26.06 20.77 4.62
CA SER A 49 -25.16 20.00 3.77
C SER A 49 -23.97 19.46 4.57
N GLN A 50 -23.61 18.20 4.35
CA GLN A 50 -22.42 17.56 4.91
C GLN A 50 -21.14 17.93 4.16
N VAL A 51 -21.28 18.49 2.95
CA VAL A 51 -20.15 18.88 2.09
C VAL A 51 -20.29 20.34 1.64
N ASN A 52 -19.14 20.98 1.44
CA ASN A 52 -19.08 22.35 0.93
C ASN A 52 -19.18 22.32 -0.61
N GLY A 53 -19.97 23.22 -1.18
CA GLY A 53 -20.09 23.31 -2.63
C GLY A 53 -20.96 24.49 -3.09
N LYS A 54 -20.91 24.76 -4.39
CA LYS A 54 -21.83 25.69 -5.03
C LYS A 54 -23.12 24.98 -5.38
N ILE A 55 -24.26 25.63 -5.15
CA ILE A 55 -25.58 25.11 -5.53
C ILE A 55 -25.70 25.16 -7.06
N GLU A 56 -25.94 24.01 -7.68
CA GLU A 56 -26.30 23.93 -9.09
C GLU A 56 -27.80 24.19 -9.30
N LYS A 57 -28.63 23.53 -8.47
CA LYS A 57 -30.10 23.62 -8.58
C LYS A 57 -30.73 23.33 -7.22
N ILE A 58 -31.76 24.09 -6.90
CA ILE A 58 -32.70 23.78 -5.80
C ILE A 58 -33.86 23.00 -6.42
N LEU A 59 -34.17 21.82 -5.88
CA LEU A 59 -35.13 20.86 -6.44
C LEU A 59 -36.52 20.99 -5.81
N VAL A 60 -36.64 21.72 -4.70
CA VAL A 60 -37.87 21.88 -3.92
C VAL A 60 -38.28 23.34 -3.82
N THR A 61 -39.56 23.59 -3.59
CA THR A 61 -40.11 24.94 -3.36
C THR A 61 -40.57 25.09 -1.92
N GLU A 62 -40.65 26.32 -1.45
CA GLU A 62 -41.15 26.65 -0.11
C GLU A 62 -42.60 26.14 0.05
N GLY A 63 -42.90 25.49 1.17
CA GLY A 63 -44.20 24.88 1.45
C GLY A 63 -44.45 23.51 0.81
N GLN A 64 -43.48 22.94 0.09
CA GLN A 64 -43.55 21.61 -0.50
C GLN A 64 -43.35 20.53 0.57
N SER A 65 -44.20 19.47 0.53
CA SER A 65 -44.04 18.30 1.35
C SER A 65 -42.94 17.40 0.75
N VAL A 66 -41.96 17.01 1.58
CA VAL A 66 -40.83 16.19 1.18
C VAL A 66 -40.77 14.88 1.98
N LYS A 67 -40.22 13.83 1.37
CA LYS A 67 -40.04 12.51 1.98
C LYS A 67 -38.61 12.26 2.40
N ILE A 68 -38.43 11.32 3.32
CA ILE A 68 -37.08 10.87 3.71
C ILE A 68 -36.35 10.32 2.48
N GLY A 69 -35.11 10.84 2.23
CA GLY A 69 -34.30 10.44 1.08
C GLY A 69 -34.59 11.23 -0.22
N GLU A 70 -35.51 12.17 -0.21
CA GLU A 70 -35.78 13.01 -1.37
C GLU A 70 -34.68 14.09 -1.51
N PRO A 71 -34.07 14.26 -2.71
CA PRO A 71 -33.01 15.26 -2.90
C PRO A 71 -33.62 16.67 -2.90
N LEU A 72 -33.08 17.53 -2.03
CA LEU A 72 -33.57 18.92 -1.84
C LEU A 72 -32.77 19.92 -2.69
N VAL A 73 -31.44 19.68 -2.78
CA VAL A 73 -30.51 20.58 -3.46
C VAL A 73 -29.50 19.74 -4.20
N LYS A 74 -29.10 20.15 -5.38
CA LYS A 74 -28.01 19.57 -6.15
C LYS A 74 -26.82 20.55 -6.13
N LEU A 75 -25.64 20.06 -5.75
CA LEU A 75 -24.40 20.83 -5.78
C LEU A 75 -23.66 20.61 -7.11
N VAL A 76 -22.79 21.55 -7.47
CA VAL A 76 -21.90 21.42 -8.64
C VAL A 76 -20.85 20.34 -8.35
N ASP A 77 -20.76 19.33 -9.20
CA ASP A 77 -19.89 18.15 -9.08
C ASP A 77 -18.68 18.15 -10.02
N SER A 78 -18.61 19.14 -10.93
CA SER A 78 -17.57 19.20 -11.97
C SER A 78 -16.15 19.30 -11.41
N ASP A 79 -15.94 19.99 -10.29
CA ASP A 79 -14.66 20.16 -9.63
C ASP A 79 -14.17 18.86 -9.01
N ILE A 80 -15.06 18.09 -8.36
CA ILE A 80 -14.71 16.76 -7.79
C ILE A 80 -14.47 15.75 -8.91
N SER A 81 -15.30 15.76 -9.94
CA SER A 81 -15.12 14.89 -11.11
C SER A 81 -13.75 15.09 -11.78
N LEU A 82 -13.31 16.35 -11.91
CA LEU A 82 -11.98 16.69 -12.43
C LEU A 82 -10.87 16.22 -11.50
N LYS A 83 -11.02 16.36 -10.17
CA LYS A 83 -10.06 15.84 -9.20
C LYS A 83 -9.95 14.32 -9.27
N ILE A 84 -11.07 13.61 -9.33
CA ILE A 84 -11.09 12.14 -9.51
C ILE A 84 -10.37 11.74 -10.79
N LYS A 85 -10.60 12.47 -11.90
CA LYS A 85 -9.91 12.21 -13.16
C LYS A 85 -8.41 12.44 -13.06
N ALA A 86 -7.97 13.52 -12.42
CA ALA A 86 -6.57 13.81 -12.19
C ALA A 86 -5.90 12.71 -11.34
N LEU A 87 -6.52 12.30 -10.22
CA LEU A 87 -6.03 11.21 -9.38
C LEU A 87 -5.96 9.87 -10.11
N LYS A 88 -6.93 9.56 -10.99
CA LYS A 88 -6.87 8.36 -11.84
C LYS A 88 -5.69 8.40 -12.81
N THR A 89 -5.43 9.56 -13.41
CA THR A 89 -4.27 9.72 -14.30
C THR A 89 -2.96 9.53 -13.53
N ASP A 90 -2.85 10.06 -12.31
CA ASP A 90 -1.67 9.87 -11.45
C ASP A 90 -1.51 8.40 -11.07
N LEU A 91 -2.61 7.72 -10.75
CA LEU A 91 -2.63 6.27 -10.50
C LEU A 91 -2.08 5.47 -11.69
N ASP A 92 -2.51 5.81 -12.92
CA ASP A 92 -2.05 5.14 -14.13
C ASP A 92 -0.55 5.41 -14.41
N LEU A 93 -0.07 6.63 -14.11
CA LEU A 93 1.36 6.94 -14.16
C LEU A 93 2.16 6.10 -13.16
N LYS A 94 1.70 5.97 -11.92
CA LYS A 94 2.35 5.14 -10.90
C LYS A 94 2.34 3.65 -11.29
N LYS A 95 1.28 3.16 -11.92
CA LYS A 95 1.25 1.81 -12.50
C LYS A 95 2.30 1.61 -13.58
N ALA A 96 2.43 2.56 -14.49
CA ALA A 96 3.42 2.49 -15.57
C ALA A 96 4.85 2.53 -15.00
N GLU A 97 5.11 3.36 -13.99
CA GLU A 97 6.40 3.43 -13.29
C GLU A 97 6.73 2.09 -12.59
N LYS A 98 5.76 1.49 -11.91
CA LYS A 98 5.93 0.17 -11.28
C LYS A 98 6.26 -0.91 -12.32
N LEU A 99 5.52 -0.97 -13.44
CA LEU A 99 5.77 -1.93 -14.52
C LEU A 99 7.17 -1.75 -15.13
N LYS A 100 7.62 -0.51 -15.28
CA LYS A 100 8.97 -0.19 -15.72
C LYS A 100 10.01 -0.77 -14.77
N LEU A 101 9.89 -0.52 -13.46
CA LEU A 101 10.81 -1.05 -12.45
C LEU A 101 10.82 -2.58 -12.40
N ILE A 102 9.66 -3.23 -12.54
CA ILE A 102 9.57 -4.69 -12.63
C ILE A 102 10.33 -5.20 -13.85
N SER A 103 10.17 -4.55 -15.01
CA SER A 103 10.87 -4.92 -16.23
C SER A 103 12.39 -4.73 -16.11
N GLU A 104 12.82 -3.63 -15.50
CA GLU A 104 14.24 -3.35 -15.19
C GLU A 104 14.82 -4.40 -14.25
N LYS A 105 14.07 -4.80 -13.21
CA LYS A 105 14.47 -5.85 -12.29
C LYS A 105 14.68 -7.17 -13.02
N ILE A 106 13.71 -7.61 -13.82
CA ILE A 106 13.79 -8.86 -14.57
C ILE A 106 14.98 -8.86 -15.53
N ALA A 107 15.21 -7.76 -16.24
CA ALA A 107 16.35 -7.63 -17.14
C ALA A 107 17.68 -7.72 -16.37
N PHE A 108 17.79 -7.02 -15.25
CA PHE A 108 18.98 -7.04 -14.39
C PHE A 108 19.25 -8.46 -13.82
N GLU A 109 18.22 -9.13 -13.29
CA GLU A 109 18.34 -10.48 -12.75
C GLU A 109 18.76 -11.50 -13.83
N THR A 110 18.21 -11.39 -15.02
CA THR A 110 18.55 -12.25 -16.17
C THR A 110 20.00 -12.06 -16.58
N GLU A 111 20.45 -10.81 -16.71
CA GLU A 111 21.83 -10.47 -17.03
C GLU A 111 22.80 -10.97 -15.95
N LEU A 112 22.48 -10.71 -14.69
CA LEU A 112 23.30 -11.11 -13.55
C LEU A 112 23.42 -12.65 -13.47
N THR A 113 22.31 -13.35 -13.62
CA THR A 113 22.29 -14.82 -13.62
C THR A 113 23.18 -15.39 -14.73
N SER A 114 23.12 -14.80 -15.94
CA SER A 114 23.97 -15.19 -17.06
C SER A 114 25.46 -14.95 -16.73
N LYS A 115 25.79 -13.77 -16.18
CA LYS A 115 27.17 -13.44 -15.78
C LYS A 115 27.70 -14.37 -14.68
N LEU A 116 26.86 -14.68 -13.68
CA LEU A 116 27.21 -15.60 -12.61
C LEU A 116 27.49 -17.03 -13.15
N LYS A 117 26.66 -17.49 -14.08
CA LYS A 117 26.87 -18.80 -14.74
C LYS A 117 28.18 -18.82 -15.51
N THR A 118 28.42 -17.81 -16.36
CA THR A 118 29.66 -17.70 -17.15
C THR A 118 30.88 -17.65 -16.25
N GLN A 119 30.85 -16.89 -15.15
CA GLN A 119 31.96 -16.80 -14.23
C GLN A 119 32.24 -18.13 -13.49
N LYS A 120 31.18 -18.85 -13.11
CA LYS A 120 31.34 -20.20 -12.51
C LYS A 120 31.98 -21.18 -13.48
N GLU A 121 31.56 -21.17 -14.75
CA GLU A 121 32.17 -22.03 -15.78
C GLU A 121 33.63 -21.63 -16.05
N LYS A 122 33.96 -20.34 -16.09
CA LYS A 122 35.35 -19.84 -16.19
C LYS A 122 36.22 -20.41 -15.07
N ILE A 123 35.74 -20.34 -13.81
CA ILE A 123 36.46 -20.91 -12.66
C ILE A 123 36.65 -22.41 -12.82
N LYS A 124 35.63 -23.13 -13.27
CA LYS A 124 35.70 -24.57 -13.50
C LYS A 124 36.74 -24.90 -14.55
N THR A 125 36.76 -24.18 -15.68
CA THR A 125 37.77 -24.37 -16.74
C THR A 125 39.18 -24.17 -16.24
N ILE A 126 39.44 -23.04 -15.53
CA ILE A 126 40.79 -22.78 -14.98
C ILE A 126 41.20 -23.84 -13.98
N LYS A 127 40.28 -24.37 -13.15
CA LYS A 127 40.59 -25.49 -12.24
C LYS A 127 40.94 -26.79 -13.01
N MET A 128 40.25 -27.08 -14.10
CA MET A 128 40.63 -28.23 -14.95
C MET A 128 42.01 -28.06 -15.56
N GLU A 129 42.34 -26.84 -16.05
CA GLU A 129 43.67 -26.54 -16.58
C GLU A 129 44.73 -26.63 -15.46
N GLN A 130 44.42 -26.14 -14.23
CA GLN A 130 45.29 -26.30 -13.08
C GLN A 130 45.59 -27.81 -12.82
N GLY A 131 44.56 -28.63 -12.77
CA GLY A 131 44.74 -30.10 -12.60
C GLY A 131 45.66 -30.73 -13.68
N ALA A 132 45.50 -30.34 -14.94
CA ALA A 132 46.37 -30.82 -16.01
C ALA A 132 47.83 -30.35 -15.84
N VAL A 133 48.05 -29.15 -15.32
CA VAL A 133 49.40 -28.68 -14.98
C VAL A 133 49.97 -29.43 -13.78
N GLU A 134 49.18 -29.74 -12.75
CA GLU A 134 49.55 -30.52 -11.57
C GLU A 134 50.00 -31.93 -11.99
N ASP A 135 49.25 -32.59 -12.86
CA ASP A 135 49.62 -33.93 -13.37
C ASP A 135 50.98 -33.89 -14.12
N ARG A 136 51.16 -32.87 -14.98
CA ARG A 136 52.46 -32.66 -15.70
C ARG A 136 53.59 -32.37 -14.72
N LEU A 137 53.34 -31.57 -13.68
CA LEU A 137 54.34 -31.25 -12.65
C LEU A 137 54.76 -32.50 -11.86
N GLU A 138 53.80 -33.41 -11.54
CA GLU A 138 54.09 -34.67 -10.88
C GLU A 138 54.98 -35.54 -11.75
N LEU A 139 54.66 -35.64 -13.07
CA LEU A 139 55.51 -36.36 -14.02
C LEU A 139 56.91 -35.78 -14.15
N ALA A 140 57.04 -34.45 -14.25
CA ALA A 140 58.31 -33.76 -14.28
C ALA A 140 59.14 -34.02 -13.01
N LYS A 141 58.49 -34.02 -11.81
CA LYS A 141 59.10 -34.38 -10.53
C LYS A 141 59.65 -35.80 -10.52
N LYS A 142 58.92 -36.76 -11.08
CA LYS A 142 59.43 -38.14 -11.22
C LYS A 142 60.61 -38.20 -12.17
N ASN A 143 60.58 -37.49 -13.27
CA ASN A 143 61.63 -37.40 -14.25
C ASN A 143 62.94 -36.75 -13.66
N ILE A 144 62.82 -35.65 -12.95
CA ILE A 144 63.95 -35.03 -12.27
C ILE A 144 64.62 -36.04 -11.35
N LYS A 145 63.87 -36.72 -10.48
CA LYS A 145 64.43 -37.71 -9.55
C LYS A 145 65.18 -38.82 -10.28
N ARG A 146 64.68 -39.28 -11.41
CA ARG A 146 65.29 -40.27 -12.25
C ARG A 146 66.60 -39.75 -12.86
N VAL A 147 66.60 -38.58 -13.44
CA VAL A 147 67.76 -37.96 -14.07
C VAL A 147 68.82 -37.61 -13.03
N GLU A 148 68.43 -37.13 -11.87
CA GLU A 148 69.35 -36.85 -10.72
C GLU A 148 70.08 -38.15 -10.26
N PHE A 149 69.38 -39.28 -10.12
CA PHE A 149 70.00 -40.58 -9.81
C PHE A 149 70.98 -41.05 -10.89
N LEU A 150 70.64 -40.83 -12.19
CA LEU A 150 71.51 -41.19 -13.30
C LEU A 150 72.73 -40.25 -13.37
N PHE A 151 72.57 -38.98 -13.04
CA PHE A 151 73.68 -38.02 -12.99
C PHE A 151 74.65 -38.32 -11.87
N GLN A 152 74.17 -38.70 -10.66
CA GLN A 152 74.99 -39.18 -9.59
C GLN A 152 75.85 -40.42 -9.93
N LYS A 153 75.35 -41.20 -10.94
CA LYS A 153 76.11 -42.35 -11.46
C LYS A 153 76.92 -42.03 -12.68
N GLU A 154 77.15 -40.76 -13.01
CA GLU A 154 77.84 -40.26 -14.20
C GLU A 154 77.33 -40.83 -15.56
N LEU A 155 76.03 -41.24 -15.60
CA LEU A 155 75.44 -41.86 -16.79
C LEU A 155 74.77 -40.82 -17.70
N VAL A 156 74.63 -39.57 -17.26
CA VAL A 156 74.00 -38.47 -18.06
C VAL A 156 74.80 -37.17 -17.82
N ALA A 157 74.79 -36.32 -18.88
CA ALA A 157 75.45 -35.02 -18.81
C ALA A 157 74.70 -34.01 -17.89
N GLU A 158 75.37 -33.04 -17.33
CA GLU A 158 74.82 -31.97 -16.51
C GLU A 158 73.76 -31.15 -17.26
N GLU A 159 73.98 -30.94 -18.55
CA GLU A 159 73.03 -30.25 -19.44
C GLU A 159 71.65 -30.90 -19.38
N LYS A 160 71.58 -32.25 -19.40
CA LYS A 160 70.35 -33.02 -19.31
C LYS A 160 69.64 -32.82 -17.96
N MET A 161 70.39 -32.79 -16.91
CA MET A 161 69.91 -32.49 -15.56
C MET A 161 69.31 -31.06 -15.48
N ASN A 162 70.02 -30.07 -15.99
CA ASN A 162 69.61 -28.69 -15.99
C ASN A 162 68.34 -28.47 -16.85
N LEU A 163 68.23 -29.14 -17.98
CA LEU A 163 67.03 -29.11 -18.84
C LEU A 163 65.78 -29.64 -18.14
N GLU A 164 65.89 -30.74 -17.40
CA GLU A 164 64.77 -31.32 -16.65
C GLU A 164 64.40 -30.46 -15.42
N LYS A 165 65.39 -29.83 -14.78
CA LYS A 165 65.13 -28.83 -13.70
C LYS A 165 64.39 -27.61 -14.24
N ASP A 166 64.81 -27.07 -15.40
CA ASP A 166 64.13 -25.94 -16.03
C ASP A 166 62.66 -26.26 -16.35
N LYS A 167 62.39 -27.40 -16.99
CA LYS A 167 61.01 -27.85 -17.23
C LYS A 167 60.16 -27.91 -15.95
N PHE A 168 60.73 -28.41 -14.87
CA PHE A 168 60.02 -28.46 -13.58
C PHE A 168 59.75 -27.07 -13.02
N LEU A 169 60.69 -26.13 -13.09
CA LEU A 169 60.52 -24.77 -12.60
C LEU A 169 59.48 -24.03 -13.41
N VAL A 170 59.44 -24.20 -14.75
CA VAL A 170 58.43 -23.64 -15.63
C VAL A 170 57.03 -24.12 -15.23
N LEU A 171 56.86 -25.45 -15.09
CA LEU A 171 55.57 -26.03 -14.70
C LEU A 171 55.14 -25.59 -13.29
N LYS A 172 56.09 -25.44 -12.37
CA LYS A 172 55.80 -24.88 -11.01
C LYS A 172 55.32 -23.44 -11.11
N GLY A 173 55.94 -22.65 -11.98
CA GLY A 173 55.50 -21.28 -12.27
C GLY A 173 54.08 -21.23 -12.86
N ASP A 174 53.81 -22.08 -13.86
CA ASP A 174 52.48 -22.19 -14.50
C ASP A 174 51.40 -22.55 -13.48
N LEU A 175 51.69 -23.50 -12.56
CA LEU A 175 50.76 -23.85 -11.49
C LEU A 175 50.44 -22.66 -10.60
N ALA A 176 51.46 -21.86 -10.21
CA ALA A 176 51.25 -20.66 -9.40
C ALA A 176 50.40 -19.63 -10.15
N ILE A 177 50.65 -19.45 -11.44
CA ILE A 177 49.83 -18.57 -12.31
C ILE A 177 48.38 -19.03 -12.33
N LYS A 178 48.09 -20.32 -12.55
CA LYS A 178 46.75 -20.86 -12.53
C LYS A 178 46.06 -20.67 -11.17
N ALA A 179 46.73 -20.87 -10.07
CA ALA A 179 46.22 -20.61 -8.73
C ALA A 179 45.84 -19.13 -8.52
N ALA A 180 46.69 -18.21 -8.99
CA ALA A 180 46.39 -16.79 -8.96
C ALA A 180 45.18 -16.43 -9.83
N GLN A 181 45.06 -16.99 -11.05
CA GLN A 181 43.92 -16.79 -11.93
C GLN A 181 42.62 -17.26 -11.28
N ILE A 182 42.60 -18.41 -10.58
CA ILE A 182 41.42 -18.88 -9.84
C ILE A 182 41.06 -17.89 -8.73
N THR A 183 42.04 -17.35 -8.02
CA THR A 183 41.81 -16.38 -6.95
C THR A 183 41.15 -15.09 -7.48
N VAL A 184 41.62 -14.56 -8.62
CA VAL A 184 41.03 -13.42 -9.29
C VAL A 184 39.63 -13.72 -9.73
N ALA A 185 39.42 -14.85 -10.42
CA ALA A 185 38.10 -15.25 -10.92
C ALA A 185 37.07 -15.47 -9.77
N LYS A 186 37.52 -15.95 -8.61
CA LYS A 186 36.67 -16.04 -7.41
C LYS A 186 36.30 -14.66 -6.85
N LYS A 187 37.22 -13.69 -6.84
CA LYS A 187 36.91 -12.32 -6.43
C LYS A 187 35.87 -11.69 -7.37
N GLU A 188 36.05 -11.84 -8.69
CA GLU A 188 35.06 -11.39 -9.68
C GLU A 188 33.66 -12.01 -9.43
N LEU A 189 33.61 -13.31 -9.07
CA LEU A 189 32.36 -13.98 -8.69
C LEU A 189 31.73 -13.36 -7.44
N LEU A 190 32.50 -13.04 -6.42
CA LEU A 190 32.01 -12.40 -5.19
C LEU A 190 31.47 -10.99 -5.49
N GLU A 191 32.10 -10.24 -6.37
CA GLU A 191 31.60 -8.93 -6.81
C GLU A 191 30.24 -9.05 -7.52
N LEU A 192 30.07 -10.07 -8.38
CA LEU A 192 28.79 -10.35 -9.03
C LEU A 192 27.70 -10.74 -8.01
N ILE A 193 28.04 -11.54 -7.01
CA ILE A 193 27.13 -11.90 -5.91
C ILE A 193 26.74 -10.65 -5.10
N ALA A 194 27.69 -9.77 -4.83
CA ALA A 194 27.41 -8.53 -4.11
C ALA A 194 26.43 -7.62 -4.90
N LYS A 195 26.52 -7.62 -6.23
CA LYS A 195 25.55 -6.90 -7.10
C LYS A 195 24.11 -7.42 -6.99
N GLN A 196 23.93 -8.66 -6.56
CA GLN A 196 22.59 -9.22 -6.34
C GLN A 196 21.79 -8.41 -5.31
N LYS A 197 22.46 -7.77 -4.34
CA LYS A 197 21.80 -6.87 -3.37
C LYS A 197 21.15 -5.63 -4.02
N GLN A 198 21.53 -5.28 -5.24
CA GLN A 198 20.86 -4.19 -5.97
C GLN A 198 19.41 -4.53 -6.31
N THR A 199 19.09 -5.81 -6.42
CA THR A 199 17.71 -6.27 -6.62
C THR A 199 16.83 -5.93 -5.43
N ASP A 200 17.37 -6.04 -4.20
CA ASP A 200 16.64 -5.70 -2.97
C ASP A 200 16.26 -4.21 -2.95
N VAL A 201 17.14 -3.35 -3.49
CA VAL A 201 16.86 -1.90 -3.61
C VAL A 201 15.73 -1.63 -4.58
N ILE A 202 15.67 -2.38 -5.69
CA ILE A 202 14.56 -2.25 -6.67
C ILE A 202 13.26 -2.76 -6.04
N ASP A 203 13.29 -3.85 -5.28
CA ASP A 203 12.13 -4.39 -4.58
C ASP A 203 11.59 -3.39 -3.56
N GLU A 204 12.47 -2.70 -2.84
CA GLU A 204 12.07 -1.68 -1.89
C GLU A 204 11.40 -0.48 -2.60
N LYS A 205 11.92 -0.06 -3.76
CA LYS A 205 11.26 0.98 -4.58
C LYS A 205 9.88 0.54 -5.06
N ILE A 206 9.73 -0.73 -5.46
CA ILE A 206 8.42 -1.28 -5.87
C ILE A 206 7.44 -1.24 -4.71
N LYS A 207 7.85 -1.60 -3.49
CA LYS A 207 7.00 -1.53 -2.29
C LYS A 207 6.58 -0.10 -1.95
N ILE A 208 7.48 0.87 -2.09
CA ILE A 208 7.16 2.29 -1.89
C ILE A 208 6.08 2.72 -2.88
N LEU A 209 6.21 2.34 -4.17
CA LEU A 209 5.18 2.63 -5.16
C LEU A 209 3.84 1.96 -4.86
N ASP A 210 3.83 0.76 -4.27
CA ASP A 210 2.60 0.10 -3.85
C ASP A 210 1.88 0.87 -2.73
N VAL A 211 2.63 1.43 -1.80
CA VAL A 211 2.07 2.29 -0.75
C VAL A 211 1.52 3.60 -1.33
N GLU A 212 2.26 4.23 -2.25
CA GLU A 212 1.79 5.44 -2.95
C GLU A 212 0.51 5.15 -3.76
N TYR A 213 0.47 4.01 -4.45
CA TYR A 213 -0.69 3.55 -5.19
C TYR A 213 -1.93 3.42 -4.29
N SER A 214 -1.80 2.69 -3.17
CA SER A 214 -2.90 2.54 -2.20
C SER A 214 -3.39 3.89 -1.66
N ARG A 215 -2.48 4.82 -1.39
CA ARG A 215 -2.81 6.16 -0.92
C ARG A 215 -3.62 6.98 -1.94
N ILE A 216 -3.26 6.87 -3.23
CA ILE A 216 -4.02 7.53 -4.30
C ILE A 216 -5.40 6.88 -4.45
N GLU A 217 -5.49 5.56 -4.35
CA GLU A 217 -6.76 4.83 -4.42
C GLU A 217 -7.70 5.23 -3.28
N ASP A 218 -7.19 5.33 -2.04
CA ASP A 218 -7.95 5.84 -0.90
C ASP A 218 -8.42 7.29 -1.13
N SER A 219 -7.56 8.13 -1.71
CA SER A 219 -7.93 9.51 -2.06
C SER A 219 -9.05 9.56 -3.09
N ILE A 220 -9.02 8.68 -4.10
CA ILE A 220 -10.10 8.54 -5.08
C ILE A 220 -11.41 8.11 -4.40
N ASN A 221 -11.34 7.16 -3.47
CA ASN A 221 -12.51 6.68 -2.76
C ASN A 221 -13.12 7.76 -1.88
N LEU A 222 -12.31 8.56 -1.18
CA LEU A 222 -12.78 9.73 -0.41
C LEU A 222 -13.49 10.75 -1.31
N GLN A 223 -12.92 11.06 -2.49
CA GLN A 223 -13.56 11.98 -3.43
C GLN A 223 -14.86 11.42 -4.01
N LYS A 224 -14.97 10.10 -4.22
CA LYS A 224 -16.21 9.45 -4.64
C LYS A 224 -17.31 9.51 -3.58
N ILE A 225 -16.94 9.34 -2.29
CA ILE A 225 -17.87 9.49 -1.17
C ILE A 225 -18.38 10.92 -1.12
N GLU A 226 -17.49 11.92 -1.22
CA GLU A 226 -17.88 13.34 -1.28
C GLU A 226 -18.81 13.63 -2.45
N LEU A 227 -18.55 13.04 -3.62
CA LEU A 227 -19.42 13.15 -4.79
C LEU A 227 -20.83 12.55 -4.53
N GLY A 228 -20.92 11.47 -3.77
CA GLY A 228 -22.18 10.82 -3.41
C GLY A 228 -23.06 11.66 -2.47
N TYR A 229 -22.50 12.68 -1.81
CA TYR A 229 -23.24 13.64 -0.96
C TYR A 229 -23.69 14.92 -1.71
N ARG A 230 -23.40 15.08 -2.99
CA ARG A 230 -23.73 16.24 -3.83
C ARG A 230 -24.98 16.00 -4.67
#